data_37b3de40131efca425c9f9ca71b9b2c5
#
_entry.id   37b3de40131efca425c9f9ca71b9b2c5
#
_cell.length_a   1.000
_cell.length_b   1.000
_cell.length_c   1.000
_cell.angle_alpha   90.00
_cell.angle_beta   90.00
_cell.angle_gamma   90.00
#
_symmetry.space_group_name_H-M   'P 1'
#
loop_
_entity.id
_entity.type
_entity.pdbx_description
1 polymer ?
#
loop_
_entity_poly.entity_id
_entity_poly.type
_entity_poly.pdbx_seq_one_letter_code
_entity_poly.pdbx_strand_id
1 'polypeptide(L)'
;GPSGCGKSTYLRSLNRMNDGIANTKVTGKIMYKEVDINAPQIDVYEMRKRIGMVFQRPNPFSKSIYENITFALKQHGEKNKKKLDEIVETSLKQAALWDQVKDSLDKSALALSGGQQQRLCIARAIAMKPDILLLDEPASALDPISTGTVEETLVNLKEDYTIIIVTHNMQQAARISDYTAFFYLGKAIEYDKT
;
A
#
# COMPACT_ATOMS: atom_id res chain seq x y z
N GLY A 1 -12.64 11.50 -7.71
CA GLY A 1 -14.09 11.33 -7.87
C GLY A 1 -14.81 11.15 -6.53
N PRO A 2 -16.16 11.27 -6.48
CA PRO A 2 -16.94 11.21 -5.23
C PRO A 2 -16.83 9.85 -4.53
N SER A 3 -17.24 9.79 -3.24
CA SER A 3 -17.32 8.52 -2.50
C SER A 3 -18.35 7.58 -3.14
N GLY A 4 -18.09 6.27 -3.09
CA GLY A 4 -18.98 5.24 -3.65
C GLY A 4 -18.93 5.08 -5.18
N CYS A 5 -18.08 5.80 -5.92
CA CYS A 5 -18.00 5.67 -7.38
C CYS A 5 -17.10 4.52 -7.88
N GLY A 6 -16.76 3.54 -7.03
CA GLY A 6 -16.06 2.31 -7.43
C GLY A 6 -14.52 2.36 -7.39
N LYS A 7 -13.89 3.46 -6.96
CA LYS A 7 -12.41 3.61 -6.94
C LYS A 7 -11.70 2.48 -6.18
N SER A 8 -12.11 2.23 -4.94
CA SER A 8 -11.51 1.17 -4.11
C SER A 8 -11.77 -0.22 -4.67
N THR A 9 -12.94 -0.45 -5.28
CA THR A 9 -13.26 -1.70 -5.97
C THR A 9 -12.33 -1.91 -7.15
N TYR A 10 -12.11 -0.87 -7.95
CA TYR A 10 -11.16 -0.91 -9.06
C TYR A 10 -9.73 -1.15 -8.55
N LEU A 11 -9.29 -0.39 -7.54
CA LEU A 11 -7.94 -0.55 -6.97
C LEU A 11 -7.70 -2.01 -6.51
N ARG A 12 -8.66 -2.59 -5.80
CA ARG A 12 -8.57 -3.98 -5.30
C ARG A 12 -8.60 -5.03 -6.40
N SER A 13 -9.09 -4.70 -7.58
CA SER A 13 -9.02 -5.60 -8.74
C SER A 13 -7.58 -5.75 -9.25
N LEU A 14 -6.74 -4.72 -9.08
CA LEU A 14 -5.36 -4.70 -9.57
C LEU A 14 -4.44 -5.69 -8.84
N ASN A 15 -4.87 -6.25 -7.69
CA ASN A 15 -4.16 -7.32 -6.98
C ASN A 15 -5.07 -8.48 -6.58
N ARG A 16 -6.22 -8.61 -7.24
CA ARG A 16 -7.19 -9.70 -7.06
C ARG A 16 -7.75 -9.81 -5.63
N MET A 17 -7.78 -8.69 -4.87
CA MET A 17 -8.39 -8.69 -3.51
C MET A 17 -9.91 -8.86 -3.54
N ASN A 18 -10.55 -8.69 -4.71
CA ASN A 18 -11.99 -8.90 -4.86
C ASN A 18 -12.36 -10.38 -5.07
N ASP A 19 -11.41 -11.28 -5.34
CA ASP A 19 -11.67 -12.70 -5.62
C ASP A 19 -12.40 -13.42 -4.46
N GLY A 20 -12.17 -12.96 -3.23
CA GLY A 20 -12.82 -13.53 -2.03
C GLY A 20 -14.17 -12.91 -1.67
N ILE A 21 -14.66 -11.95 -2.46
CA ILE A 21 -15.92 -11.24 -2.17
C ILE A 21 -17.05 -11.92 -2.94
N ALA A 22 -18.06 -12.43 -2.21
CA ALA A 22 -19.22 -13.07 -2.82
C ALA A 22 -19.92 -12.13 -3.84
N ASN A 23 -20.39 -12.69 -4.94
CA ASN A 23 -21.08 -11.99 -6.02
C ASN A 23 -20.24 -10.91 -6.74
N THR A 24 -18.92 -10.96 -6.61
CA THR A 24 -18.00 -10.07 -7.34
C THR A 24 -17.38 -10.83 -8.51
N LYS A 25 -17.40 -10.22 -9.70
CA LYS A 25 -16.77 -10.75 -10.90
C LYS A 25 -15.95 -9.66 -11.59
N VAL A 26 -14.69 -9.95 -11.85
CA VAL A 26 -13.83 -9.11 -12.70
C VAL A 26 -13.88 -9.68 -14.12
N THR A 27 -14.16 -8.84 -15.09
CA THR A 27 -14.18 -9.19 -16.52
C THR A 27 -13.19 -8.34 -17.29
N GLY A 28 -12.72 -8.82 -18.43
CA GLY A 28 -11.65 -8.18 -19.20
C GLY A 28 -10.26 -8.62 -18.72
N LYS A 29 -9.24 -7.91 -19.18
CA LYS A 29 -7.84 -8.22 -18.88
C LYS A 29 -7.23 -7.11 -18.03
N ILE A 30 -6.44 -7.50 -17.04
CA ILE A 30 -5.58 -6.59 -16.28
C ILE A 30 -4.15 -7.03 -16.53
N MET A 31 -3.43 -6.23 -17.32
CA MET A 31 -2.08 -6.58 -17.73
C MET A 31 -1.06 -6.01 -16.75
N TYR A 32 -0.24 -6.90 -16.18
CA TYR A 32 0.97 -6.55 -15.45
C TYR A 32 2.17 -7.04 -16.26
N LYS A 33 2.96 -6.11 -16.79
CA LYS A 33 3.93 -6.43 -17.84
C LYS A 33 3.20 -7.11 -19.01
N GLU A 34 3.60 -8.30 -19.42
CA GLU A 34 2.97 -9.05 -20.51
C GLU A 34 1.99 -10.13 -20.03
N VAL A 35 1.65 -10.13 -18.73
CA VAL A 35 0.84 -11.18 -18.11
C VAL A 35 -0.51 -10.64 -17.69
N ASP A 36 -1.60 -11.32 -18.10
CA ASP A 36 -2.93 -11.04 -17.57
C ASP A 36 -3.06 -11.63 -16.16
N ILE A 37 -3.13 -10.77 -15.14
CA ILE A 37 -3.19 -11.19 -13.75
C ILE A 37 -4.52 -11.89 -13.39
N ASN A 38 -5.56 -11.79 -14.22
CA ASN A 38 -6.83 -12.50 -14.02
C ASN A 38 -6.81 -13.91 -14.60
N ALA A 39 -5.76 -14.30 -15.29
CA ALA A 39 -5.69 -15.65 -15.88
C ALA A 39 -5.69 -16.73 -14.79
N PRO A 40 -6.39 -17.87 -15.01
CA PRO A 40 -6.57 -18.91 -13.97
C PRO A 40 -5.27 -19.53 -13.46
N GLN A 41 -4.21 -19.53 -14.28
CA GLN A 41 -2.91 -20.12 -13.95
C GLN A 41 -2.03 -19.22 -13.07
N ILE A 42 -2.46 -18.00 -12.77
CA ILE A 42 -1.66 -17.05 -11.99
C ILE A 42 -1.64 -17.47 -10.52
N ASP A 43 -0.43 -17.63 -9.98
CA ASP A 43 -0.22 -17.71 -8.53
C ASP A 43 -0.48 -16.34 -7.91
N VAL A 44 -1.63 -16.24 -7.23
CA VAL A 44 -2.08 -14.98 -6.59
C VAL A 44 -1.13 -14.53 -5.48
N TYR A 45 -0.50 -15.46 -4.76
CA TYR A 45 0.43 -15.13 -3.69
C TYR A 45 1.73 -14.53 -4.25
N GLU A 46 2.27 -15.13 -5.30
CA GLU A 46 3.45 -14.59 -5.99
C GLU A 46 3.16 -13.22 -6.65
N MET A 47 1.98 -13.07 -7.26
CA MET A 47 1.57 -11.78 -7.82
C MET A 47 1.45 -10.70 -6.74
N ARG A 48 0.88 -11.00 -5.57
CA ARG A 48 0.74 -10.04 -4.46
C ARG A 48 2.05 -9.63 -3.81
N LYS A 49 3.15 -10.36 -4.01
CA LYS A 49 4.50 -9.89 -3.67
C LYS A 49 4.92 -8.72 -4.56
N ARG A 50 4.50 -8.73 -5.82
CA ARG A 50 4.84 -7.70 -6.81
C ARG A 50 3.90 -6.51 -6.77
N ILE A 51 2.67 -6.71 -6.30
CA ILE A 51 1.63 -5.68 -6.22
C ILE A 51 1.15 -5.61 -4.77
N GLY A 52 1.84 -4.79 -3.99
CA GLY A 52 1.54 -4.57 -2.57
C GLY A 52 0.31 -3.69 -2.37
N MET A 53 -0.31 -3.75 -1.18
CA MET A 53 -1.47 -2.93 -0.86
C MET A 53 -1.44 -2.39 0.57
N VAL A 54 -1.82 -1.12 0.72
CA VAL A 54 -2.05 -0.43 1.98
C VAL A 54 -3.51 0.02 2.03
N PHE A 55 -4.18 -0.29 3.13
CA PHE A 55 -5.61 -0.04 3.31
C PHE A 55 -5.89 1.33 3.93
N GLN A 56 -7.12 1.79 3.78
CA GLN A 56 -7.62 3.06 4.32
C GLN A 56 -7.46 3.15 5.84
N ARG A 57 -7.82 2.08 6.55
CA ARG A 57 -7.61 1.98 8.00
C ARG A 57 -6.31 1.23 8.26
N PRO A 58 -5.43 1.76 9.11
CA PRO A 58 -4.24 1.02 9.53
C PRO A 58 -4.62 -0.36 10.05
N ASN A 59 -3.91 -1.37 9.63
CA ASN A 59 -4.15 -2.75 10.01
C ASN A 59 -2.86 -3.49 10.39
N PRO A 60 -2.09 -2.96 11.36
CA PRO A 60 -0.93 -3.69 11.84
C PRO A 60 -1.35 -5.01 12.46
N PHE A 61 -0.51 -6.02 12.35
CA PHE A 61 -0.71 -7.28 13.05
C PHE A 61 -0.57 -7.06 14.55
N SER A 62 -1.27 -7.85 15.38
CA SER A 62 -1.12 -7.90 16.85
C SER A 62 0.22 -8.52 17.25
N LYS A 63 1.31 -7.94 16.78
CA LYS A 63 2.70 -8.34 16.89
C LYS A 63 3.56 -7.12 17.16
N SER A 64 4.86 -7.33 17.39
CA SER A 64 5.81 -6.22 17.52
C SER A 64 5.95 -5.43 16.22
N ILE A 65 6.55 -4.24 16.30
CA ILE A 65 6.89 -3.42 15.13
C ILE A 65 7.81 -4.21 14.20
N TYR A 66 8.85 -4.83 14.75
CA TYR A 66 9.78 -5.68 14.01
C TYR A 66 9.09 -6.84 13.30
N GLU A 67 8.22 -7.55 14.01
CA GLU A 67 7.52 -8.71 13.44
C GLU A 67 6.50 -8.30 12.35
N ASN A 68 5.90 -7.11 12.43
CA ASN A 68 5.02 -6.61 11.37
C ASN A 68 5.74 -6.53 10.02
N ILE A 69 7.01 -6.14 10.01
CA ILE A 69 7.80 -6.03 8.78
C ILE A 69 8.35 -7.39 8.37
N THR A 70 8.88 -8.17 9.33
CA THR A 70 9.59 -9.42 9.02
C THR A 70 8.67 -10.61 8.77
N PHE A 71 7.39 -10.53 9.13
CA PHE A 71 6.46 -11.66 9.05
C PHE A 71 6.40 -12.26 7.64
N ALA A 72 6.11 -11.46 6.63
CA ALA A 72 6.03 -11.92 5.25
C ALA A 72 7.37 -12.45 4.74
N LEU A 73 8.46 -11.75 5.03
CA LEU A 73 9.82 -12.17 4.65
C LEU A 73 10.17 -13.56 5.19
N LYS A 74 9.85 -13.82 6.46
CA LYS A 74 10.06 -15.13 7.10
C LYS A 74 9.19 -16.22 6.48
N GLN A 75 7.93 -15.91 6.16
CA GLN A 75 7.03 -16.85 5.48
C GLN A 75 7.55 -17.24 4.09
N HIS A 76 8.26 -16.34 3.43
CA HIS A 76 8.92 -16.58 2.14
C HIS A 76 10.35 -17.11 2.28
N GLY A 77 10.73 -17.59 3.46
CA GLY A 77 11.96 -18.34 3.68
C GLY A 77 13.19 -17.53 4.07
N GLU A 78 13.06 -16.19 4.28
CA GLU A 78 14.20 -15.42 4.78
C GLU A 78 14.45 -15.71 6.26
N LYS A 79 15.65 -16.24 6.56
CA LYS A 79 16.08 -16.65 7.91
C LYS A 79 17.28 -15.87 8.40
N ASN A 80 17.95 -15.14 7.53
CA ASN A 80 19.14 -14.38 7.88
C ASN A 80 18.77 -13.16 8.72
N LYS A 81 19.10 -13.20 10.01
CA LYS A 81 18.76 -12.13 10.95
C LYS A 81 19.34 -10.78 10.53
N LYS A 82 20.61 -10.73 10.12
CA LYS A 82 21.25 -9.47 9.68
C LYS A 82 20.51 -8.84 8.51
N LYS A 83 20.13 -9.65 7.53
CA LYS A 83 19.35 -9.17 6.38
C LYS A 83 17.95 -8.71 6.77
N LEU A 84 17.29 -9.39 7.70
CA LEU A 84 16.00 -8.95 8.25
C LEU A 84 16.14 -7.60 8.98
N ASP A 85 17.18 -7.42 9.79
CA ASP A 85 17.45 -6.19 10.52
C ASP A 85 17.68 -5.01 9.54
N GLU A 86 18.47 -5.23 8.48
CA GLU A 86 18.72 -4.24 7.42
C GLU A 86 17.43 -3.86 6.67
N ILE A 87 16.56 -4.82 6.36
CA ILE A 87 15.28 -4.55 5.70
C ILE A 87 14.35 -3.77 6.62
N VAL A 88 14.28 -4.12 7.92
CA VAL A 88 13.46 -3.40 8.90
C VAL A 88 13.89 -1.95 9.00
N GLU A 89 15.18 -1.69 9.18
CA GLU A 89 15.73 -0.34 9.26
C GLU A 89 15.43 0.46 7.99
N THR A 90 15.74 -0.10 6.82
CA THR A 90 15.53 0.56 5.53
C THR A 90 14.06 0.90 5.30
N SER A 91 13.17 -0.07 5.51
CA SER A 91 11.73 0.12 5.28
C SER A 91 11.12 1.14 6.25
N LEU A 92 11.55 1.16 7.52
CA LEU A 92 11.10 2.15 8.49
C LEU A 92 11.65 3.54 8.18
N LYS A 93 12.86 3.67 7.67
CA LYS A 93 13.42 4.93 7.18
C LYS A 93 12.64 5.46 5.98
N GLN A 94 12.40 4.62 4.99
CA GLN A 94 11.60 4.99 3.81
C GLN A 94 10.17 5.40 4.17
N ALA A 95 9.59 4.82 5.22
CA ALA A 95 8.27 5.20 5.74
C ALA A 95 8.31 6.37 6.74
N ALA A 96 9.44 7.06 6.91
CA ALA A 96 9.64 8.16 7.86
C ALA A 96 9.23 7.81 9.31
N LEU A 97 9.48 6.57 9.74
CA LEU A 97 9.08 6.07 11.06
C LEU A 97 10.27 5.66 11.94
N TRP A 98 11.45 5.39 11.35
CA TRP A 98 12.62 4.83 12.04
C TRP A 98 12.99 5.57 13.32
N ASP A 99 13.17 6.88 13.27
CA ASP A 99 13.63 7.66 14.42
C ASP A 99 12.64 7.67 15.59
N GLN A 100 11.39 7.38 15.33
CA GLN A 100 10.34 7.32 16.35
C GLN A 100 10.23 5.96 17.04
N VAL A 101 10.76 4.88 16.41
CA VAL A 101 10.53 3.51 16.88
C VAL A 101 11.78 2.66 17.03
N LYS A 102 12.96 3.12 16.59
CA LYS A 102 14.21 2.35 16.58
C LYS A 102 14.59 1.73 17.93
N ASP A 103 14.24 2.41 19.03
CA ASP A 103 14.53 1.95 20.39
C ASP A 103 13.38 1.12 21.01
N SER A 104 12.37 0.77 20.21
CA SER A 104 11.16 0.07 20.69
C SER A 104 10.59 -0.92 19.67
N LEU A 105 11.44 -1.50 18.81
CA LEU A 105 11.03 -2.41 17.74
C LEU A 105 10.36 -3.70 18.23
N ASP A 106 10.60 -4.09 19.45
CA ASP A 106 10.01 -5.23 20.17
C ASP A 106 8.62 -4.94 20.74
N LYS A 107 8.24 -3.66 20.86
CA LYS A 107 6.94 -3.27 21.40
C LYS A 107 5.81 -3.54 20.41
N SER A 108 4.59 -3.67 20.98
CA SER A 108 3.38 -3.90 20.19
C SER A 108 3.12 -2.79 19.19
N ALA A 109 2.91 -3.15 17.93
CA ALA A 109 2.52 -2.20 16.87
C ALA A 109 1.17 -1.52 17.14
N LEU A 110 0.30 -2.14 17.94
CA LEU A 110 -1.01 -1.57 18.32
C LEU A 110 -0.89 -0.39 19.30
N ALA A 111 0.27 -0.22 19.94
CA ALA A 111 0.53 0.92 20.84
C ALA A 111 0.92 2.20 20.09
N LEU A 112 1.17 2.13 18.79
CA LEU A 112 1.49 3.26 17.94
C LEU A 112 0.26 4.17 17.70
N SER A 113 0.49 5.45 17.44
CA SER A 113 -0.57 6.36 16.97
C SER A 113 -1.11 5.94 15.59
N GLY A 114 -2.29 6.41 15.20
CA GLY A 114 -2.89 6.08 13.91
C GLY A 114 -1.97 6.39 12.71
N GLY A 115 -1.32 7.57 12.73
CA GLY A 115 -0.36 7.94 11.68
C GLY A 115 0.91 7.07 11.68
N GLN A 116 1.41 6.69 12.86
CA GLN A 116 2.53 5.76 12.98
C GLN A 116 2.15 4.35 12.51
N GLN A 117 0.95 3.86 12.86
CA GLN A 117 0.44 2.58 12.38
C GLN A 117 0.31 2.56 10.85
N GLN A 118 -0.16 3.64 10.25
CA GLN A 118 -0.28 3.74 8.80
C GLN A 118 1.10 3.69 8.12
N ARG A 119 2.07 4.44 8.64
CA ARG A 119 3.46 4.39 8.14
C ARG A 119 4.11 3.02 8.36
N LEU A 120 3.79 2.32 9.45
CA LEU A 120 4.22 0.93 9.65
C LEU A 120 3.59 -0.01 8.60
N CYS A 121 2.32 0.19 8.23
CA CYS A 121 1.69 -0.59 7.16
C CYS A 121 2.33 -0.31 5.80
N ILE A 122 2.76 0.92 5.53
CA ILE A 122 3.55 1.27 4.35
C ILE A 122 4.91 0.57 4.40
N ALA A 123 5.66 0.69 5.51
CA ALA A 123 6.95 0.02 5.70
C ALA A 123 6.84 -1.50 5.48
N ARG A 124 5.80 -2.13 6.03
CA ARG A 124 5.51 -3.56 5.84
C ARG A 124 5.31 -3.90 4.36
N ALA A 125 4.59 -3.08 3.62
CA ALA A 125 4.32 -3.32 2.20
C ALA A 125 5.60 -3.19 1.36
N ILE A 126 6.41 -2.16 1.58
CA ILE A 126 7.64 -1.94 0.81
C ILE A 126 8.80 -2.87 1.19
N ALA A 127 8.77 -3.48 2.39
CA ALA A 127 9.76 -4.47 2.81
C ALA A 127 9.86 -5.68 1.87
N MET A 128 8.76 -6.00 1.19
CA MET A 128 8.71 -7.05 0.16
C MET A 128 9.27 -6.60 -1.19
N LYS A 129 9.66 -5.33 -1.34
CA LYS A 129 10.12 -4.69 -2.59
C LYS A 129 9.16 -4.93 -3.76
N PRO A 130 7.89 -4.52 -3.65
CA PRO A 130 6.93 -4.67 -4.72
C PRO A 130 7.31 -3.78 -5.92
N ASP A 131 6.85 -4.14 -7.12
CA ASP A 131 6.98 -3.27 -8.28
C ASP A 131 5.90 -2.15 -8.26
N ILE A 132 4.74 -2.47 -7.69
CA ILE A 132 3.59 -1.56 -7.59
C ILE A 132 3.07 -1.53 -6.15
N LEU A 133 2.79 -0.33 -5.65
CA LEU A 133 2.17 -0.11 -4.36
C LEU A 133 0.79 0.52 -4.54
N LEU A 134 -0.24 -0.21 -4.13
CA LEU A 134 -1.63 0.25 -4.14
C LEU A 134 -1.99 0.86 -2.78
N LEU A 135 -2.58 2.06 -2.77
CA LEU A 135 -3.00 2.72 -1.53
C LEU A 135 -4.47 3.15 -1.64
N ASP A 136 -5.29 2.64 -0.75
CA ASP A 136 -6.72 2.95 -0.67
C ASP A 136 -6.93 4.03 0.40
N GLU A 137 -7.04 5.30 -0.03
CA GLU A 137 -7.26 6.47 0.83
C GLU A 137 -6.34 6.53 2.09
N PRO A 138 -5.01 6.41 1.95
CA PRO A 138 -4.10 6.10 3.06
C PRO A 138 -4.02 7.16 4.16
N ALA A 139 -4.54 8.37 3.94
CA ALA A 139 -4.48 9.48 4.88
C ALA A 139 -5.87 9.96 5.34
N SER A 140 -6.97 9.38 4.85
CA SER A 140 -8.32 9.90 5.07
C SER A 140 -8.81 9.83 6.53
N ALA A 141 -8.22 8.96 7.34
CA ALA A 141 -8.57 8.78 8.75
C ALA A 141 -7.52 9.38 9.71
N LEU A 142 -6.59 10.18 9.20
CA LEU A 142 -5.48 10.75 9.96
C LEU A 142 -5.70 12.23 10.27
N ASP A 143 -5.04 12.71 11.34
CA ASP A 143 -4.94 14.14 11.63
C ASP A 143 -4.10 14.87 10.55
N PRO A 144 -4.19 16.21 10.45
CA PRO A 144 -3.51 16.96 9.39
C PRO A 144 -1.98 16.81 9.38
N ILE A 145 -1.34 16.69 10.54
CA ILE A 145 0.13 16.55 10.65
C ILE A 145 0.53 15.16 10.12
N SER A 146 -0.14 14.11 10.58
CA SER A 146 0.08 12.74 10.11
C SER A 146 -0.21 12.59 8.62
N THR A 147 -1.24 13.27 8.11
CA THR A 147 -1.56 13.33 6.67
C THR A 147 -0.40 13.91 5.88
N GLY A 148 0.13 15.05 6.28
CA GLY A 148 1.29 15.68 5.63
C GLY A 148 2.50 14.74 5.59
N THR A 149 2.82 14.08 6.71
CA THR A 149 3.93 13.13 6.77
C THR A 149 3.73 11.93 5.85
N VAL A 150 2.52 11.40 5.75
CA VAL A 150 2.21 10.30 4.81
C VAL A 150 2.33 10.76 3.37
N GLU A 151 1.82 11.95 3.02
CA GLU A 151 1.95 12.51 1.67
C GLU A 151 3.42 12.70 1.26
N GLU A 152 4.25 13.27 2.14
CA GLU A 152 5.69 13.44 1.90
C GLU A 152 6.38 12.07 1.73
N THR A 153 6.04 11.10 2.56
CA THR A 153 6.52 9.72 2.42
C THR A 153 6.20 9.15 1.04
N LEU A 154 4.97 9.34 0.55
CA LEU A 154 4.55 8.84 -0.76
C LEU A 154 5.27 9.56 -1.92
N VAL A 155 5.50 10.86 -1.80
CA VAL A 155 6.28 11.63 -2.79
C VAL A 155 7.71 11.09 -2.91
N ASN A 156 8.35 10.76 -1.78
CA ASN A 156 9.69 10.18 -1.80
C ASN A 156 9.69 8.75 -2.35
N LEU A 157 8.70 7.94 -2.00
CA LEU A 157 8.59 6.55 -2.46
C LEU A 157 8.31 6.41 -3.96
N LYS A 158 7.71 7.40 -4.62
CA LYS A 158 7.41 7.32 -6.06
C LYS A 158 8.66 7.32 -6.95
N GLU A 159 9.83 7.67 -6.41
CA GLU A 159 11.11 7.53 -7.12
C GLU A 159 11.51 6.07 -7.31
N ASP A 160 11.17 5.21 -6.34
CA ASP A 160 11.53 3.79 -6.32
C ASP A 160 10.38 2.86 -6.73
N TYR A 161 9.13 3.30 -6.58
CA TYR A 161 7.93 2.48 -6.74
C TYR A 161 6.90 3.11 -7.68
N THR A 162 6.22 2.28 -8.47
CA THR A 162 4.99 2.72 -9.12
C THR A 162 3.87 2.75 -8.09
N ILE A 163 3.31 3.93 -7.84
CA ILE A 163 2.27 4.13 -6.82
C ILE A 163 0.92 4.40 -7.49
N ILE A 164 -0.09 3.64 -7.10
CA ILE A 164 -1.49 3.87 -7.47
C ILE A 164 -2.27 4.18 -6.20
N ILE A 165 -2.75 5.41 -6.09
CA ILE A 165 -3.48 5.90 -4.92
C ILE A 165 -4.92 6.22 -5.26
N VAL A 166 -5.84 5.77 -4.42
CA VAL A 166 -7.23 6.23 -4.42
C VAL A 166 -7.40 7.33 -3.38
N THR A 167 -7.97 8.43 -3.78
CA THR A 167 -8.36 9.53 -2.90
C THR A 167 -9.65 10.19 -3.35
N HIS A 168 -10.41 10.73 -2.44
CA HIS A 168 -11.53 11.64 -2.73
C HIS A 168 -11.11 13.12 -2.61
N ASN A 169 -9.90 13.39 -2.14
CA ASN A 169 -9.35 14.74 -1.99
C ASN A 169 -8.61 15.16 -3.27
N MET A 170 -9.21 16.07 -4.03
CA MET A 170 -8.65 16.58 -5.30
C MET A 170 -7.35 17.35 -5.08
N GLN A 171 -7.24 18.08 -3.96
CA GLN A 171 -6.01 18.83 -3.64
C GLN A 171 -4.84 17.87 -3.32
N GLN A 172 -5.11 16.76 -2.66
CA GLN A 172 -4.12 15.72 -2.43
C GLN A 172 -3.64 15.15 -3.76
N ALA A 173 -4.56 14.77 -4.64
CA ALA A 173 -4.21 14.26 -5.98
C ALA A 173 -3.30 15.25 -6.72
N ALA A 174 -3.67 16.53 -6.75
CA ALA A 174 -2.89 17.57 -7.42
C ALA A 174 -1.47 17.77 -6.84
N ARG A 175 -1.27 17.51 -5.53
CA ARG A 175 0.05 17.66 -4.90
C ARG A 175 1.00 16.49 -5.12
N ILE A 176 0.48 15.26 -5.17
CA ILE A 176 1.33 14.07 -5.06
C ILE A 176 1.36 13.18 -6.31
N SER A 177 0.41 13.34 -7.24
CA SER A 177 0.33 12.48 -8.43
C SER A 177 0.88 13.14 -9.70
N ASP A 178 1.44 12.32 -10.59
CA ASP A 178 1.91 12.72 -11.91
C ASP A 178 0.79 12.61 -12.95
N TYR A 179 -0.13 11.64 -12.74
CA TYR A 179 -1.31 11.40 -13.55
C TYR A 179 -2.54 11.22 -12.67
N THR A 180 -3.68 11.67 -13.13
CA THR A 180 -4.96 11.56 -12.40
C THR A 180 -6.03 10.90 -13.26
N ALA A 181 -6.70 9.87 -12.72
CA ALA A 181 -7.91 9.29 -13.29
C ALA A 181 -9.13 9.76 -12.51
N PHE A 182 -10.13 10.30 -13.21
CA PHE A 182 -11.39 10.74 -12.61
C PHE A 182 -12.46 9.67 -12.76
N PHE A 183 -13.00 9.19 -11.63
CA PHE A 183 -14.08 8.21 -11.58
C PHE A 183 -15.40 8.87 -11.23
N TYR A 184 -16.46 8.49 -11.97
CA TYR A 184 -17.82 8.93 -11.72
C TYR A 184 -18.81 7.82 -12.06
N LEU A 185 -19.73 7.49 -11.15
CA LEU A 185 -20.76 6.44 -11.30
C LEU A 185 -20.22 5.12 -11.87
N GLY A 186 -19.09 4.63 -11.31
CA GLY A 186 -18.48 3.36 -11.70
C GLY A 186 -17.69 3.39 -13.01
N LYS A 187 -17.51 4.55 -13.64
CA LYS A 187 -16.76 4.71 -14.89
C LYS A 187 -15.53 5.58 -14.69
N ALA A 188 -14.44 5.22 -15.36
CA ALA A 188 -13.33 6.13 -15.58
C ALA A 188 -13.71 7.11 -16.69
N ILE A 189 -13.84 8.38 -16.33
CA ILE A 189 -14.32 9.43 -17.24
C ILE A 189 -13.16 10.08 -17.97
N GLU A 190 -12.06 10.28 -17.25
CA GLU A 190 -10.88 11.01 -17.75
C GLU A 190 -9.61 10.43 -17.13
N TYR A 191 -8.54 10.45 -17.88
CA TYR A 191 -7.19 10.11 -17.42
C TYR A 191 -6.17 10.97 -18.15
N ASP A 192 -5.46 11.81 -17.41
CA ASP A 192 -4.47 12.73 -17.99
C ASP A 192 -3.37 13.05 -16.95
N LYS A 193 -2.38 13.85 -17.37
CA LYS A 193 -1.41 14.46 -16.46
C LYS A 193 -2.12 15.35 -15.45
N THR A 194 -1.61 15.34 -14.22
CA THR A 194 -2.16 16.15 -13.11
C THR A 194 -1.87 17.63 -13.26
#